data_2cdba868c0914f56775b7a7d10a3a6af
#
_entry.id   2cdba868c0914f56775b7a7d10a3a6af
#
_cell.length_a   1.000
_cell.length_b   1.000
_cell.length_c   1.000
_cell.angle_alpha   90.00
_cell.angle_beta   90.00
_cell.angle_gamma   90.00
#
_symmetry.space_group_name_H-M   'P 1'
#
loop_
_entity.id
_entity.type
_entity.pdbx_description
1 polymer ?
#
loop_
_entity_poly.entity_id
_entity_poly.type
_entity_poly.pdbx_seq_one_letter_code
_entity_poly.pdbx_strand_id
1 'polypeptide(L)'
;NERSVAPSTHNQALSALLFLYREVLGIDLPWLNEIGRPKKRERVPVVLSRPEVSRLLAALEGVESELARLLYGTGMRLMETLRLRVKDIDFDRNEIVVREGKGGKDRRVMLPGAMRPALHRQLDHARRVWEADRAAGVPGVWMPDALARKYPRAGLSWPWFWVFPSDRLAVDPATGVERRHHLHEQRLQRAVRRACGQARLHKPVSVHTLRHSFATHLLENGQDIRTVQELLGHADVSTTMIYTHVL
;
A
#
# COMPACT_ATOMS: atom_id res chain seq x y z
N ASN A 1 -3.95 -3.38 35.52
CA ASN A 1 -4.27 -3.45 34.06
C ASN A 1 -5.71 -3.94 33.87
N GLU A 2 -6.67 -3.04 34.03
CA GLU A 2 -8.09 -3.39 33.92
C GLU A 2 -8.55 -3.59 32.45
N ARG A 3 -7.74 -3.24 31.46
CA ARG A 3 -8.03 -3.47 30.03
C ARG A 3 -6.94 -4.31 29.38
N SER A 4 -7.30 -5.52 28.96
CA SER A 4 -6.44 -6.42 28.19
C SER A 4 -6.23 -5.86 26.77
N VAL A 5 -5.20 -5.02 26.58
CA VAL A 5 -4.82 -4.52 25.25
C VAL A 5 -3.72 -5.38 24.63
N ALA A 6 -3.72 -5.46 23.29
CA ALA A 6 -2.68 -6.20 22.57
C ALA A 6 -1.28 -5.61 22.82
N PRO A 7 -0.21 -6.44 22.89
CA PRO A 7 1.17 -5.96 23.08
C PRO A 7 1.60 -4.86 22.10
N SER A 8 1.15 -4.93 20.85
CA SER A 8 1.41 -3.90 19.84
C SER A 8 0.77 -2.55 20.18
N THR A 9 -0.47 -2.57 20.66
CA THR A 9 -1.20 -1.35 21.06
C THR A 9 -0.54 -0.71 22.28
N HIS A 10 -0.16 -1.54 23.28
CA HIS A 10 0.57 -1.07 24.45
C HIS A 10 1.89 -0.39 24.07
N ASN A 11 2.72 -1.06 23.25
CA ASN A 11 3.99 -0.53 22.79
C ASN A 11 3.85 0.76 21.96
N GLN A 12 2.79 0.87 21.16
CA GLN A 12 2.48 2.08 20.38
C GLN A 12 2.08 3.24 21.29
N ALA A 13 1.22 3.00 22.27
CA ALA A 13 0.81 4.01 23.24
C ALA A 13 2.02 4.50 24.06
N LEU A 14 2.86 3.58 24.55
CA LEU A 14 4.07 3.94 25.29
C LEU A 14 5.02 4.77 24.43
N SER A 15 5.23 4.38 23.15
CA SER A 15 6.10 5.14 22.25
C SER A 15 5.55 6.54 21.95
N ALA A 16 4.23 6.68 21.82
CA ALA A 16 3.58 7.98 21.61
C ALA A 16 3.72 8.89 22.84
N LEU A 17 3.57 8.35 24.05
CA LEU A 17 3.78 9.10 25.30
C LEU A 17 5.26 9.53 25.46
N LEU A 18 6.19 8.62 25.21
CA LEU A 18 7.61 8.95 25.26
C LEU A 18 7.98 10.05 24.27
N PHE A 19 7.44 9.99 23.05
CA PHE A 19 7.65 11.04 22.05
C PHE A 19 7.06 12.39 22.52
N LEU A 20 5.81 12.38 23.01
CA LEU A 20 5.16 13.58 23.48
C LEU A 20 5.98 14.27 24.60
N TYR A 21 6.39 13.49 25.62
CA TYR A 21 7.08 14.09 26.76
C TYR A 21 8.50 14.52 26.41
N ARG A 22 9.30 13.68 25.71
CA ARG A 22 10.69 14.00 25.39
C ARG A 22 10.84 15.03 24.28
N GLU A 23 10.17 14.80 23.16
CA GLU A 23 10.41 15.59 21.94
C GLU A 23 9.52 16.85 21.87
N VAL A 24 8.32 16.81 22.44
CA VAL A 24 7.38 17.96 22.36
C VAL A 24 7.41 18.81 23.61
N LEU A 25 7.38 18.20 24.79
CA LEU A 25 7.32 18.92 26.06
C LEU A 25 8.69 19.18 26.69
N GLY A 26 9.76 18.50 26.23
CA GLY A 26 11.11 18.60 26.81
C GLY A 26 11.20 18.06 28.24
N ILE A 27 10.26 17.21 28.64
CA ILE A 27 10.19 16.64 30.01
C ILE A 27 10.70 15.22 29.96
N ASP A 28 11.75 14.91 30.71
CA ASP A 28 12.19 13.53 30.89
C ASP A 28 11.39 12.87 32.02
N LEU A 29 10.83 11.70 31.71
CA LEU A 29 10.08 10.85 32.64
C LEU A 29 10.81 9.51 32.79
N PRO A 30 11.81 9.42 33.69
CA PRO A 30 12.66 8.22 33.81
C PRO A 30 11.86 6.94 34.07
N TRP A 31 10.79 7.02 34.86
CA TRP A 31 9.91 5.89 35.18
C TRP A 31 9.16 5.31 33.96
N LEU A 32 8.97 6.08 32.87
CA LEU A 32 8.41 5.56 31.62
C LEU A 32 9.35 4.57 30.91
N ASN A 33 10.65 4.67 31.16
CA ASN A 33 11.65 3.73 30.63
C ASN A 33 11.61 2.38 31.36
N GLU A 34 11.14 2.39 32.61
CA GLU A 34 11.01 1.20 33.45
C GLU A 34 9.74 0.40 33.12
N ILE A 35 8.79 1.00 32.38
CA ILE A 35 7.59 0.29 31.93
C ILE A 35 8.00 -0.80 30.96
N GLY A 36 7.85 -2.05 31.40
CA GLY A 36 8.17 -3.23 30.59
C GLY A 36 7.41 -3.23 29.26
N ARG A 37 8.14 -3.47 28.18
CA ARG A 37 7.53 -3.66 26.85
C ARG A 37 7.11 -5.12 26.69
N PRO A 38 5.81 -5.43 26.64
CA PRO A 38 5.39 -6.82 26.43
C PRO A 38 5.91 -7.33 25.08
N LYS A 39 6.45 -8.56 25.11
CA LYS A 39 6.97 -9.20 23.89
C LYS A 39 5.84 -9.37 22.87
N LYS A 40 6.10 -8.91 21.64
CA LYS A 40 5.20 -9.14 20.52
C LYS A 40 5.16 -10.63 20.22
N ARG A 41 3.99 -11.24 20.26
CA ARG A 41 3.83 -12.61 19.78
C ARG A 41 4.01 -12.61 18.26
N GLU A 42 4.97 -13.38 17.78
CA GLU A 42 5.09 -13.64 16.35
C GLU A 42 3.88 -14.46 15.91
N ARG A 43 3.21 -13.99 14.90
CA ARG A 43 2.09 -14.70 14.27
C ARG A 43 2.52 -15.08 12.88
N VAL A 44 2.37 -16.35 12.53
CA VAL A 44 2.54 -16.81 11.17
C VAL A 44 1.56 -16.05 10.26
N PRO A 45 2.05 -15.44 9.18
CA PRO A 45 1.17 -14.69 8.27
C PRO A 45 0.14 -15.62 7.63
N VAL A 46 -1.07 -15.10 7.46
CA VAL A 46 -2.10 -15.80 6.70
C VAL A 46 -1.71 -15.78 5.22
N VAL A 47 -1.63 -16.96 4.63
CA VAL A 47 -1.35 -17.17 3.20
C VAL A 47 -2.52 -17.91 2.57
N LEU A 48 -2.95 -17.43 1.40
CA LEU A 48 -3.94 -18.11 0.56
C LEU A 48 -3.23 -19.05 -0.40
N SER A 49 -3.78 -20.23 -0.63
CA SER A 49 -3.34 -21.07 -1.73
C SER A 49 -3.69 -20.44 -3.08
N ARG A 50 -3.05 -20.88 -4.17
CA ARG A 50 -3.33 -20.37 -5.53
C ARG A 50 -4.80 -20.47 -5.92
N PRO A 51 -5.53 -21.59 -5.66
CA PRO A 51 -6.97 -21.68 -5.87
C PRO A 51 -7.79 -20.70 -5.01
N GLU A 52 -7.38 -20.47 -3.75
CA GLU A 52 -8.04 -19.48 -2.88
C GLU A 52 -7.84 -18.05 -3.41
N VAL A 53 -6.63 -17.70 -3.85
CA VAL A 53 -6.37 -16.40 -4.50
C VAL A 53 -7.23 -16.25 -5.75
N SER A 54 -7.30 -17.27 -6.61
CA SER A 54 -8.11 -17.23 -7.83
C SER A 54 -9.59 -16.99 -7.53
N ARG A 55 -10.16 -17.69 -6.52
CA ARG A 55 -11.56 -17.46 -6.09
C ARG A 55 -11.77 -16.05 -5.53
N LEU A 56 -10.84 -15.56 -4.72
CA LEU A 56 -10.92 -14.20 -4.18
C LEU A 56 -10.91 -13.15 -5.30
N LEU A 57 -9.98 -13.27 -6.25
CA LEU A 57 -9.85 -12.34 -7.37
C LEU A 57 -11.04 -12.42 -8.35
N ALA A 58 -11.65 -13.60 -8.49
CA ALA A 58 -12.86 -13.78 -9.31
C ALA A 58 -14.11 -13.17 -8.66
N ALA A 59 -14.16 -13.05 -7.33
CA ALA A 59 -15.24 -12.44 -6.59
C ALA A 59 -15.13 -10.90 -6.48
N LEU A 60 -14.05 -10.31 -7.00
CA LEU A 60 -13.85 -8.87 -7.05
C LEU A 60 -14.17 -8.33 -8.45
N GLU A 61 -14.79 -7.14 -8.50
CA GLU A 61 -15.18 -6.48 -9.74
C GLU A 61 -14.58 -5.08 -9.83
N GLY A 62 -14.61 -4.48 -11.03
CA GLY A 62 -14.20 -3.10 -11.28
C GLY A 62 -12.76 -2.81 -10.87
N VAL A 63 -12.51 -1.58 -10.42
CA VAL A 63 -11.19 -1.10 -10.02
C VAL A 63 -10.61 -1.88 -8.84
N GLU A 64 -11.46 -2.41 -7.97
CA GLU A 64 -11.05 -3.22 -6.82
C GLU A 64 -10.43 -4.54 -7.25
N SER A 65 -10.95 -5.16 -8.31
CA SER A 65 -10.37 -6.36 -8.92
C SER A 65 -9.00 -6.06 -9.51
N GLU A 66 -8.86 -4.94 -10.22
CA GLU A 66 -7.58 -4.52 -10.82
C GLU A 66 -6.53 -4.23 -9.75
N LEU A 67 -6.90 -3.50 -8.69
CA LEU A 67 -6.03 -3.23 -7.55
C LEU A 67 -5.58 -4.52 -6.83
N ALA A 68 -6.50 -5.45 -6.57
CA ALA A 68 -6.18 -6.71 -5.90
C ALA A 68 -5.25 -7.59 -6.76
N ARG A 69 -5.49 -7.65 -8.08
CA ARG A 69 -4.61 -8.35 -9.02
C ARG A 69 -3.21 -7.73 -9.09
N LEU A 70 -3.14 -6.40 -9.09
CA LEU A 70 -1.88 -5.68 -9.10
C LEU A 70 -1.09 -5.93 -7.81
N LEU A 71 -1.76 -5.86 -6.65
CA LEU A 71 -1.14 -6.17 -5.35
C LEU A 71 -0.60 -7.61 -5.29
N TYR A 72 -1.39 -8.59 -5.75
CA TYR A 72 -0.95 -9.98 -5.79
C TYR A 72 0.14 -10.22 -6.83
N GLY A 73 0.10 -9.56 -7.98
CA GLY A 73 1.07 -9.76 -9.07
C GLY A 73 2.42 -9.06 -8.87
N THR A 74 2.49 -8.06 -7.97
CA THR A 74 3.69 -7.24 -7.75
C THR A 74 4.22 -7.28 -6.31
N GLY A 75 3.40 -7.73 -5.38
CA GLY A 75 3.73 -7.70 -3.95
C GLY A 75 3.84 -6.28 -3.35
N MET A 76 3.41 -5.23 -4.03
CA MET A 76 3.39 -3.87 -3.50
C MET A 76 2.53 -3.75 -2.23
N ARG A 77 2.81 -2.73 -1.41
CA ARG A 77 1.94 -2.36 -0.29
C ARG A 77 0.70 -1.63 -0.80
N LEU A 78 -0.42 -1.72 -0.07
CA LEU A 78 -1.68 -1.06 -0.44
C LEU A 78 -1.48 0.41 -0.79
N MET A 79 -0.84 1.18 0.08
CA MET A 79 -0.64 2.61 -0.15
C MET A 79 0.35 2.91 -1.28
N GLU A 80 1.34 2.05 -1.52
CA GLU A 80 2.23 2.15 -2.68
C GLU A 80 1.43 2.01 -3.98
N THR A 81 0.52 1.03 -4.05
CA THR A 81 -0.34 0.81 -5.22
C THR A 81 -1.33 1.96 -5.44
N LEU A 82 -1.98 2.43 -4.38
CA LEU A 82 -2.95 3.54 -4.48
C LEU A 82 -2.29 4.86 -4.86
N ARG A 83 -1.05 5.09 -4.45
CA ARG A 83 -0.29 6.31 -4.72
C ARG A 83 0.49 6.29 -6.03
N LEU A 84 0.33 5.25 -6.85
CA LEU A 84 0.97 5.21 -8.17
C LEU A 84 0.58 6.42 -9.00
N ARG A 85 1.58 7.02 -9.64
CA ARG A 85 1.45 8.08 -10.63
C ARG A 85 1.56 7.49 -12.03
N VAL A 86 0.97 8.17 -13.00
CA VAL A 86 1.05 7.75 -14.41
C VAL A 86 2.50 7.50 -14.85
N LYS A 87 3.42 8.41 -14.47
CA LYS A 87 4.85 8.33 -14.77
C LYS A 87 5.59 7.15 -14.12
N ASP A 88 4.96 6.47 -13.17
CA ASP A 88 5.60 5.38 -12.46
C ASP A 88 5.39 4.02 -13.16
N ILE A 89 4.60 3.99 -14.23
CA ILE A 89 4.35 2.80 -15.04
C ILE A 89 5.13 2.91 -16.35
N ASP A 90 6.03 1.97 -16.58
CA ASP A 90 6.79 1.83 -17.80
C ASP A 90 6.33 0.55 -18.53
N PHE A 91 5.52 0.73 -19.57
CA PHE A 91 5.02 -0.38 -20.39
C PHE A 91 6.08 -0.96 -21.32
N ASP A 92 7.06 -0.18 -21.73
CA ASP A 92 8.10 -0.64 -22.65
C ASP A 92 9.06 -1.58 -21.92
N ARG A 93 9.41 -1.24 -20.69
CA ARG A 93 10.27 -2.05 -19.82
C ARG A 93 9.52 -3.09 -19.00
N ASN A 94 8.18 -3.06 -19.00
CA ASN A 94 7.34 -3.88 -18.11
C ASN A 94 7.68 -3.70 -16.63
N GLU A 95 7.85 -2.46 -16.21
CA GLU A 95 8.25 -2.10 -14.85
C GLU A 95 7.27 -1.10 -14.22
N ILE A 96 7.16 -1.17 -12.90
CA ILE A 96 6.53 -0.15 -12.07
C ILE A 96 7.58 0.37 -11.09
N VAL A 97 7.76 1.69 -11.05
CA VAL A 97 8.64 2.35 -10.09
C VAL A 97 7.85 2.67 -8.83
N VAL A 98 8.14 1.95 -7.74
CA VAL A 98 7.58 2.23 -6.42
C VAL A 98 8.45 3.25 -5.73
N ARG A 99 7.89 4.45 -5.55
CA ARG A 99 8.61 5.58 -4.92
C ARG A 99 8.37 5.64 -3.44
N GLU A 100 9.37 6.17 -2.71
CA GLU A 100 9.29 6.40 -1.26
C GLU A 100 8.80 5.16 -0.48
N GLY A 101 9.29 3.98 -0.84
CA GLY A 101 9.04 2.76 -0.09
C GLY A 101 9.46 2.90 1.37
N LYS A 102 9.20 1.89 2.19
CA LYS A 102 9.63 1.90 3.61
C LYS A 102 11.13 2.22 3.72
N GLY A 103 11.46 3.34 4.37
CA GLY A 103 12.83 3.85 4.48
C GLY A 103 13.27 4.80 3.37
N GLY A 104 12.33 5.35 2.56
CA GLY A 104 12.61 6.38 1.54
C GLY A 104 13.34 5.87 0.30
N LYS A 105 13.43 4.54 0.09
CA LYS A 105 14.12 3.97 -1.07
C LYS A 105 13.12 3.63 -2.17
N ASP A 106 13.44 4.06 -3.39
CA ASP A 106 12.74 3.65 -4.61
C ASP A 106 13.13 2.21 -4.95
N ARG A 107 12.18 1.46 -5.50
CA ARG A 107 12.43 0.14 -6.07
C ARG A 107 11.63 -0.07 -7.34
N ARG A 108 12.06 -1.00 -8.16
CA ARG A 108 11.32 -1.43 -9.34
C ARG A 108 10.69 -2.78 -9.09
N VAL A 109 9.46 -2.94 -9.53
CA VAL A 109 8.77 -4.22 -9.55
C VAL A 109 8.33 -4.52 -10.97
N MET A 110 8.29 -5.80 -11.33
CA MET A 110 7.85 -6.21 -12.65
C MET A 110 6.34 -5.96 -12.80
N LEU A 111 5.94 -5.38 -13.92
CA LEU A 111 4.54 -5.29 -14.33
C LEU A 111 4.12 -6.63 -14.95
N PRO A 112 3.18 -7.37 -14.32
CA PRO A 112 2.71 -8.62 -14.88
C PRO A 112 2.05 -8.40 -16.26
N GLY A 113 2.47 -9.15 -17.27
CA GLY A 113 1.97 -8.98 -18.66
C GLY A 113 0.44 -9.07 -18.76
N ALA A 114 -0.17 -9.96 -17.98
CA ALA A 114 -1.62 -10.12 -17.90
C ALA A 114 -2.36 -8.86 -17.37
N MET A 115 -1.66 -7.97 -16.67
CA MET A 115 -2.24 -6.72 -16.14
C MET A 115 -2.20 -5.56 -17.15
N ARG A 116 -1.40 -5.65 -18.22
CA ARG A 116 -1.25 -4.56 -19.20
C ARG A 116 -2.59 -4.06 -19.77
N PRO A 117 -3.50 -4.91 -20.28
CA PRO A 117 -4.77 -4.45 -20.82
C PRO A 117 -5.65 -3.75 -19.77
N ALA A 118 -5.67 -4.26 -18.54
CA ALA A 118 -6.44 -3.66 -17.45
C ALA A 118 -5.88 -2.29 -17.06
N LEU A 119 -4.55 -2.17 -16.94
CA LEU A 119 -3.91 -0.90 -16.63
C LEU A 119 -4.05 0.14 -17.74
N HIS A 120 -4.05 -0.25 -19.00
CA HIS A 120 -4.35 0.68 -20.11
C HIS A 120 -5.78 1.24 -19.96
N ARG A 121 -6.80 0.39 -19.76
CA ARG A 121 -8.17 0.86 -19.50
C ARG A 121 -8.28 1.76 -18.27
N GLN A 122 -7.53 1.43 -17.20
CA GLN A 122 -7.49 2.26 -15.99
C GLN A 122 -6.84 3.63 -16.26
N LEU A 123 -5.77 3.67 -17.04
CA LEU A 123 -5.15 4.94 -17.47
C LEU A 123 -6.07 5.76 -18.36
N ASP A 124 -6.83 5.14 -19.26
CA ASP A 124 -7.85 5.82 -20.07
C ASP A 124 -8.96 6.43 -19.18
N HIS A 125 -9.39 5.69 -18.15
CA HIS A 125 -10.30 6.22 -17.15
C HIS A 125 -9.68 7.41 -16.39
N ALA A 126 -8.48 7.24 -15.86
CA ALA A 126 -7.75 8.28 -15.15
C ALA A 126 -7.52 9.53 -16.04
N ARG A 127 -7.30 9.33 -17.35
CA ARG A 127 -7.13 10.41 -18.32
C ARG A 127 -8.40 11.25 -18.46
N ARG A 128 -9.55 10.60 -18.59
CA ARG A 128 -10.85 11.31 -18.65
C ARG A 128 -11.11 12.13 -17.37
N VAL A 129 -10.81 11.56 -16.21
CA VAL A 129 -10.93 12.28 -14.91
C VAL A 129 -9.99 13.47 -14.87
N TRP A 130 -8.74 13.30 -15.29
CA TRP A 130 -7.76 14.38 -15.34
C TRP A 130 -8.19 15.52 -16.29
N GLU A 131 -8.69 15.21 -17.48
CA GLU A 131 -9.16 16.18 -18.45
C GLU A 131 -10.37 16.96 -17.92
N ALA A 132 -11.32 16.27 -17.28
CA ALA A 132 -12.46 16.91 -16.63
C ALA A 132 -12.02 17.84 -15.48
N ASP A 133 -11.08 17.41 -14.65
CA ASP A 133 -10.52 18.25 -13.58
C ASP A 133 -9.79 19.48 -14.15
N ARG A 134 -9.06 19.34 -15.27
CA ARG A 134 -8.40 20.48 -15.94
C ARG A 134 -9.42 21.47 -16.52
N ALA A 135 -10.47 20.97 -17.16
CA ALA A 135 -11.53 21.80 -17.70
C ALA A 135 -12.32 22.55 -16.60
N ALA A 136 -12.50 21.92 -15.46
CA ALA A 136 -13.19 22.51 -14.29
C ALA A 136 -12.28 23.40 -13.42
N GLY A 137 -11.00 23.61 -13.79
CA GLY A 137 -10.06 24.43 -13.01
C GLY A 137 -9.68 23.84 -11.64
N VAL A 138 -9.88 22.54 -11.44
CA VAL A 138 -9.52 21.88 -10.17
C VAL A 138 -8.00 22.03 -9.91
N PRO A 139 -7.55 22.37 -8.69
CA PRO A 139 -6.14 22.42 -8.34
C PRO A 139 -5.41 21.12 -8.66
N GLY A 140 -4.10 21.21 -8.91
CA GLY A 140 -3.27 20.03 -9.17
C GLY A 140 -3.27 19.04 -8.01
N VAL A 141 -2.97 17.78 -8.32
CA VAL A 141 -2.82 16.74 -7.31
C VAL A 141 -1.73 17.12 -6.29
N TRP A 142 -1.87 16.61 -5.07
CA TRP A 142 -0.86 16.82 -4.04
C TRP A 142 0.53 16.34 -4.50
N MET A 143 1.53 17.14 -4.17
CA MET A 143 2.94 16.88 -4.45
C MET A 143 3.73 16.95 -3.15
N PRO A 144 4.81 16.16 -2.98
CA PRO A 144 5.74 16.34 -1.88
C PRO A 144 6.29 17.79 -1.85
N ASP A 145 6.39 18.39 -0.66
CA ASP A 145 6.64 19.83 -0.47
C ASP A 145 7.88 20.33 -1.22
N ALA A 146 8.99 19.58 -1.17
CA ALA A 146 10.21 19.93 -1.88
C ALA A 146 10.01 19.94 -3.41
N LEU A 147 9.25 18.97 -3.93
CA LEU A 147 8.93 18.87 -5.35
C LEU A 147 7.90 19.92 -5.77
N ALA A 148 6.91 20.22 -4.93
CA ALA A 148 5.93 21.27 -5.19
C ALA A 148 6.61 22.64 -5.33
N ARG A 149 7.60 22.93 -4.49
CA ARG A 149 8.41 24.17 -4.58
C ARG A 149 9.28 24.20 -5.85
N LYS A 150 9.94 23.09 -6.18
CA LYS A 150 10.82 23.00 -7.35
C LYS A 150 10.05 23.00 -8.67
N TYR A 151 8.88 22.37 -8.70
CA TYR A 151 8.03 22.21 -9.89
C TYR A 151 6.58 22.59 -9.60
N PRO A 152 6.25 23.90 -9.46
CA PRO A 152 4.93 24.36 -8.98
C PRO A 152 3.73 23.90 -9.84
N ARG A 153 3.96 23.65 -11.14
CA ARG A 153 2.91 23.21 -12.07
C ARG A 153 2.85 21.70 -12.30
N ALA A 154 3.80 20.94 -11.72
CA ALA A 154 3.86 19.50 -11.98
C ALA A 154 2.59 18.76 -11.55
N GLY A 155 1.96 19.17 -10.44
CA GLY A 155 0.70 18.59 -9.97
C GLY A 155 -0.47 18.72 -10.94
N LEU A 156 -0.41 19.66 -11.90
CA LEU A 156 -1.41 19.85 -12.96
C LEU A 156 -1.17 18.93 -14.16
N SER A 157 0.04 18.41 -14.31
CA SER A 157 0.43 17.63 -15.49
C SER A 157 0.03 16.17 -15.40
N TRP A 158 -0.29 15.58 -16.56
CA TRP A 158 -0.70 14.18 -16.67
C TRP A 158 0.28 13.19 -16.05
N PRO A 159 1.60 13.25 -16.23
CA PRO A 159 2.52 12.28 -15.65
C PRO A 159 2.46 12.19 -14.12
N TRP A 160 2.04 13.25 -13.44
CA TRP A 160 1.92 13.29 -11.99
C TRP A 160 0.53 12.91 -11.48
N PHE A 161 -0.45 12.73 -12.37
CA PHE A 161 -1.78 12.33 -11.98
C PHE A 161 -1.81 10.91 -11.40
N TRP A 162 -2.85 10.61 -10.63
CA TRP A 162 -3.05 9.30 -10.03
C TRP A 162 -3.46 8.26 -11.05
N VAL A 163 -2.88 7.05 -10.98
CA VAL A 163 -3.37 5.90 -11.76
C VAL A 163 -4.75 5.49 -11.28
N PHE A 164 -4.98 5.55 -9.97
CA PHE A 164 -6.26 5.23 -9.33
C PHE A 164 -6.85 6.47 -8.64
N PRO A 165 -7.42 7.42 -9.39
CA PRO A 165 -8.01 8.61 -8.81
C PRO A 165 -9.27 8.28 -8.02
N SER A 166 -9.55 9.08 -6.99
CA SER A 166 -10.81 9.04 -6.27
C SER A 166 -11.95 9.53 -7.15
N ASP A 167 -13.16 9.02 -6.94
CA ASP A 167 -14.36 9.48 -7.67
C ASP A 167 -14.76 10.91 -7.27
N ARG A 168 -14.36 11.37 -6.07
CA ARG A 168 -14.71 12.67 -5.51
C ARG A 168 -13.47 13.50 -5.21
N LEU A 169 -13.64 14.82 -5.27
CA LEU A 169 -12.67 15.75 -4.71
C LEU A 169 -12.73 15.67 -3.17
N ALA A 170 -11.64 16.02 -2.53
CA ALA A 170 -11.57 16.10 -1.07
C ALA A 170 -10.63 17.22 -0.65
N VAL A 171 -10.92 17.81 0.50
CA VAL A 171 -10.08 18.84 1.10
C VAL A 171 -8.82 18.20 1.63
N ASP A 172 -7.67 18.70 1.20
CA ASP A 172 -6.36 18.31 1.73
C ASP A 172 -6.22 18.89 3.15
N PRO A 173 -6.12 18.05 4.19
CA PRO A 173 -6.10 18.53 5.56
C PRO A 173 -4.88 19.41 5.92
N ALA A 174 -3.78 19.27 5.17
CA ALA A 174 -2.57 20.05 5.41
C ALA A 174 -2.65 21.46 4.80
N THR A 175 -3.36 21.62 3.68
CA THR A 175 -3.38 22.89 2.92
C THR A 175 -4.76 23.54 2.84
N GLY A 176 -5.83 22.84 3.24
CA GLY A 176 -7.21 23.29 3.07
C GLY A 176 -7.71 23.34 1.62
N VAL A 177 -6.88 22.93 0.64
CA VAL A 177 -7.21 22.99 -0.79
C VAL A 177 -8.02 21.77 -1.19
N GLU A 178 -9.17 21.98 -1.83
CA GLU A 178 -9.94 20.90 -2.42
C GLU A 178 -9.29 20.44 -3.74
N ARG A 179 -8.96 19.14 -3.82
CA ARG A 179 -8.27 18.56 -4.97
C ARG A 179 -8.61 17.08 -5.16
N ARG A 180 -8.17 16.50 -6.29
CA ARG A 180 -8.27 15.08 -6.55
C ARG A 180 -7.20 14.31 -5.79
N HIS A 181 -7.64 13.36 -4.95
CA HIS A 181 -6.77 12.40 -4.29
C HIS A 181 -6.78 11.04 -5.01
N HIS A 182 -5.92 10.14 -4.58
CA HIS A 182 -6.01 8.74 -4.96
C HIS A 182 -7.21 8.06 -4.30
N LEU A 183 -7.59 6.90 -4.79
CA LEU A 183 -8.66 6.10 -4.21
C LEU A 183 -8.41 5.82 -2.72
N HIS A 184 -9.45 5.89 -1.90
CA HIS A 184 -9.31 5.66 -0.46
C HIS A 184 -9.12 4.17 -0.14
N GLU A 185 -8.16 3.86 0.73
CA GLU A 185 -7.77 2.48 1.08
C GLU A 185 -8.92 1.61 1.60
N GLN A 186 -9.85 2.20 2.36
CA GLN A 186 -11.00 1.48 2.90
C GLN A 186 -11.91 0.90 1.80
N ARG A 187 -11.89 1.47 0.61
CA ARG A 187 -12.69 0.96 -0.51
C ARG A 187 -12.25 -0.46 -0.87
N LEU A 188 -10.94 -0.67 -1.08
CA LEU A 188 -10.41 -2.00 -1.36
C LEU A 188 -10.52 -2.93 -0.14
N GLN A 189 -10.26 -2.43 1.07
CA GLN A 189 -10.38 -3.24 2.29
C GLN A 189 -11.80 -3.79 2.47
N ARG A 190 -12.82 -2.96 2.23
CA ARG A 190 -14.24 -3.39 2.27
C ARG A 190 -14.58 -4.37 1.15
N ALA A 191 -14.09 -4.13 -0.07
CA ALA A 191 -14.30 -5.02 -1.21
C ALA A 191 -13.70 -6.41 -0.96
N VAL A 192 -12.44 -6.47 -0.49
CA VAL A 192 -11.79 -7.75 -0.13
C VAL A 192 -12.57 -8.49 0.95
N ARG A 193 -13.06 -7.80 1.98
CA ARG A 193 -13.87 -8.43 3.04
C ARG A 193 -15.15 -9.06 2.48
N ARG A 194 -15.88 -8.37 1.59
CA ARG A 194 -17.07 -8.91 0.94
C ARG A 194 -16.73 -10.09 0.04
N ALA A 195 -15.67 -9.96 -0.77
CA ALA A 195 -15.22 -11.00 -1.68
C ALA A 195 -14.79 -12.29 -0.96
N CYS A 196 -14.22 -12.19 0.25
CA CYS A 196 -13.91 -13.36 1.08
C CYS A 196 -15.17 -14.17 1.43
N GLY A 197 -16.26 -13.51 1.78
CA GLY A 197 -17.56 -14.19 2.03
C GLY A 197 -18.09 -14.89 0.77
N GLN A 198 -18.09 -14.20 -0.37
CA GLN A 198 -18.53 -14.74 -1.66
C GLN A 198 -17.66 -15.93 -2.12
N ALA A 199 -16.34 -15.83 -1.94
CA ALA A 199 -15.39 -16.89 -2.27
C ALA A 199 -15.34 -18.04 -1.24
N ARG A 200 -16.16 -17.99 -0.19
CA ARG A 200 -16.21 -18.96 0.92
C ARG A 200 -14.82 -19.22 1.52
N LEU A 201 -14.08 -18.17 1.78
CA LEU A 201 -12.77 -18.26 2.43
C LEU A 201 -12.94 -18.16 3.95
N HIS A 202 -12.47 -19.17 4.67
CA HIS A 202 -12.57 -19.22 6.15
C HIS A 202 -11.36 -18.61 6.87
N LYS A 203 -10.30 -18.28 6.12
CA LYS A 203 -9.09 -17.63 6.66
C LYS A 203 -9.36 -16.14 6.93
N PRO A 204 -8.72 -15.52 7.95
CA PRO A 204 -8.83 -14.09 8.20
C PRO A 204 -8.03 -13.29 7.15
N VAL A 205 -8.63 -13.08 5.99
CA VAL A 205 -8.00 -12.42 4.84
C VAL A 205 -8.07 -10.90 4.99
N SER A 206 -6.95 -10.27 4.74
CA SER A 206 -6.82 -8.81 4.58
C SER A 206 -6.19 -8.47 3.23
N VAL A 207 -6.13 -7.20 2.86
CA VAL A 207 -5.40 -6.78 1.65
C VAL A 207 -3.92 -7.18 1.70
N HIS A 208 -3.30 -7.15 2.89
CA HIS A 208 -1.91 -7.60 3.08
C HIS A 208 -1.71 -9.09 2.84
N THR A 209 -2.76 -9.90 3.00
CA THR A 209 -2.72 -11.34 2.71
C THR A 209 -2.37 -11.63 1.24
N LEU A 210 -2.77 -10.76 0.30
CA LEU A 210 -2.38 -10.87 -1.12
C LEU A 210 -0.86 -10.75 -1.30
N ARG A 211 -0.24 -9.80 -0.59
CA ARG A 211 1.22 -9.62 -0.60
C ARG A 211 1.94 -10.80 0.09
N HIS A 212 1.40 -11.32 1.20
CA HIS A 212 1.95 -12.50 1.85
C HIS A 212 1.88 -13.72 0.93
N SER A 213 0.74 -13.92 0.25
CA SER A 213 0.56 -15.01 -0.70
C SER A 213 1.49 -14.87 -1.91
N PHE A 214 1.71 -13.65 -2.43
CA PHE A 214 2.70 -13.39 -3.48
C PHE A 214 4.09 -13.84 -3.06
N ALA A 215 4.55 -13.39 -1.87
CA ALA A 215 5.88 -13.71 -1.37
C ALA A 215 6.09 -15.23 -1.21
N THR A 216 5.12 -15.91 -0.56
CA THR A 216 5.17 -17.35 -0.34
C THR A 216 5.16 -18.10 -1.67
N HIS A 217 4.27 -17.73 -2.60
CA HIS A 217 4.20 -18.40 -3.92
C HIS A 217 5.45 -18.20 -4.78
N LEU A 218 6.18 -17.08 -4.62
CA LEU A 218 7.48 -16.92 -5.27
C LEU A 218 8.51 -17.87 -4.69
N LEU A 219 8.60 -18.02 -3.36
CA LEU A 219 9.50 -18.96 -2.71
C LEU A 219 9.16 -20.41 -3.09
N GLU A 220 7.86 -20.80 -3.09
CA GLU A 220 7.38 -22.10 -3.57
C GLU A 220 7.79 -22.38 -5.02
N ASN A 221 7.89 -21.35 -5.85
CA ASN A 221 8.38 -21.46 -7.23
C ASN A 221 9.91 -21.48 -7.35
N GLY A 222 10.64 -21.56 -6.24
CA GLY A 222 12.11 -21.65 -6.22
C GLY A 222 12.83 -20.31 -6.36
N GLN A 223 12.13 -19.17 -6.22
CA GLN A 223 12.81 -17.88 -6.16
C GLN A 223 13.60 -17.77 -4.86
N ASP A 224 14.81 -17.23 -4.92
CA ASP A 224 15.63 -17.05 -3.74
C ASP A 224 15.07 -15.92 -2.83
N ILE A 225 15.36 -16.04 -1.55
CA ILE A 225 14.82 -15.13 -0.53
C ILE A 225 15.30 -13.68 -0.69
N ARG A 226 16.49 -13.46 -1.26
CA ARG A 226 17.01 -12.11 -1.51
C ARG A 226 16.24 -11.42 -2.61
N THR A 227 15.97 -12.11 -3.70
CA THR A 227 15.09 -11.63 -4.78
C THR A 227 13.71 -11.26 -4.23
N VAL A 228 13.10 -12.12 -3.39
CA VAL A 228 11.81 -11.82 -2.77
C VAL A 228 11.90 -10.62 -1.82
N GLN A 229 12.98 -10.50 -1.05
CA GLN A 229 13.23 -9.36 -0.17
C GLN A 229 13.28 -8.04 -0.95
N GLU A 230 14.00 -8.01 -2.07
CA GLU A 230 14.14 -6.83 -2.93
C GLU A 230 12.81 -6.43 -3.56
N LEU A 231 12.07 -7.38 -4.14
CA LEU A 231 10.74 -7.14 -4.73
C LEU A 231 9.76 -6.56 -3.70
N LEU A 232 9.80 -7.08 -2.48
CA LEU A 232 8.96 -6.59 -1.40
C LEU A 232 9.45 -5.24 -0.82
N GLY A 233 10.72 -4.89 -1.01
CA GLY A 233 11.33 -3.71 -0.39
C GLY A 233 11.38 -3.84 1.14
N HIS A 234 11.83 -5.00 1.63
CA HIS A 234 12.13 -5.20 3.04
C HIS A 234 13.56 -4.77 3.32
N ALA A 235 13.73 -3.82 4.27
CA ALA A 235 15.05 -3.35 4.67
C ALA A 235 15.88 -4.46 5.36
N ASP A 236 15.18 -5.38 6.07
CA ASP A 236 15.77 -6.49 6.78
C ASP A 236 15.22 -7.82 6.24
N VAL A 237 16.13 -8.77 5.99
CA VAL A 237 15.80 -10.11 5.52
C VAL A 237 14.96 -10.89 6.53
N SER A 238 15.12 -10.62 7.83
CA SER A 238 14.30 -11.24 8.88
C SER A 238 12.80 -11.02 8.65
N THR A 239 12.41 -9.88 8.08
CA THR A 239 11.03 -9.61 7.69
C THR A 239 10.56 -10.52 6.54
N THR A 240 11.46 -11.03 5.71
CA THR A 240 11.16 -11.96 4.61
C THR A 240 11.21 -13.41 5.08
N MET A 241 12.06 -13.70 6.08
CA MET A 241 12.19 -15.04 6.68
C MET A 241 10.87 -15.58 7.23
N ILE A 242 9.92 -14.71 7.63
CA ILE A 242 8.61 -15.14 8.11
C ILE A 242 7.86 -16.01 7.09
N TYR A 243 8.17 -15.90 5.80
CA TYR A 243 7.51 -16.67 4.75
C TYR A 243 8.10 -18.08 4.60
N THR A 244 9.32 -18.33 5.06
CA THR A 244 9.92 -19.67 5.04
C THR A 244 9.28 -20.62 6.07
N HIS A 245 8.60 -20.08 7.08
CA HIS A 245 7.85 -20.88 8.06
C HIS A 245 6.49 -21.35 7.55
N VAL A 246 6.10 -20.96 6.35
CA VAL A 246 4.81 -21.31 5.72
C VAL A 246 5.00 -22.35 4.61
N LEU A 247 6.24 -22.60 4.20
CA LEU A 247 6.66 -23.65 3.29
C LEU A 247 6.80 -24.96 4.06
#